data_58f73ed1fadfd5b0b780fe3d656b8359
#
_entry.id   58f73ed1fadfd5b0b780fe3d656b8359
#
_cell.length_a   1.000
_cell.length_b   1.000
_cell.length_c   1.000
_cell.angle_alpha   90.00
_cell.angle_beta   90.00
_cell.angle_gamma   90.00
#
_symmetry.space_group_name_H-M   'P 1'
#
loop_
_entity.id
_entity.type
_entity.pdbx_description
1 polymer ?
#
loop_
_entity_poly.entity_id
_entity_poly.type
_entity_poly.pdbx_seq_one_letter_code
_entity_poly.pdbx_strand_id
1 'polypeptide(L)'
;MGMDVYGKNPTNEVGRYFRRNVWGWRPLWDYVEALHPEIAELVEYGHSNDGDGLNAEKSKELSRILMEDYESGIAGEYVAERNRQLAELPFEDCQICEGTGIRTDEIGKQAGQPTKELEPDVAIIVGRTNGWCNGCNGIGKKEHFATNYYLEAEDVKEFAEFLADCGGFEIW
;
A
#
# COMPACT_ATOMS: atom_id res chain seq x y z
N MET A 1 -7.22 8.57 -2.04
CA MET A 1 -7.85 8.67 -0.72
C MET A 1 -6.75 8.44 0.30
N GLY A 2 -6.62 9.29 1.31
CA GLY A 2 -5.66 9.17 2.38
C GLY A 2 -6.34 8.71 3.66
N MET A 3 -5.56 8.15 4.55
CA MET A 3 -5.94 7.90 5.93
C MET A 3 -5.22 8.97 6.75
N ASP A 4 -5.99 9.85 7.33
CA ASP A 4 -5.51 10.97 8.13
C ASP A 4 -5.68 10.62 9.61
N VAL A 5 -4.57 10.52 10.36
CA VAL A 5 -4.58 10.08 11.76
C VAL A 5 -4.18 11.25 12.65
N TYR A 6 -5.09 11.68 13.50
CA TYR A 6 -4.91 12.83 14.36
C TYR A 6 -4.67 12.42 15.81
N GLY A 7 -3.65 13.01 16.42
CA GLY A 7 -3.44 12.89 17.86
C GLY A 7 -4.48 13.70 18.65
N LYS A 8 -5.06 13.07 19.68
CA LYS A 8 -6.09 13.69 20.54
C LYS A 8 -5.51 14.74 21.50
N ASN A 9 -4.36 14.43 22.10
CA ASN A 9 -3.65 15.30 23.04
C ASN A 9 -2.14 15.23 22.81
N PRO A 10 -1.64 15.70 21.65
CA PRO A 10 -0.24 15.55 21.28
C PRO A 10 0.68 16.35 22.19
N THR A 11 1.83 15.75 22.53
CA THR A 11 2.86 16.39 23.37
C THR A 11 3.89 17.15 22.55
N ASN A 12 3.97 16.88 21.25
CA ASN A 12 4.85 17.55 20.28
C ASN A 12 4.27 17.51 18.86
N GLU A 13 5.01 18.04 17.88
CA GLU A 13 4.58 18.10 16.49
C GLU A 13 4.44 16.71 15.83
N VAL A 14 5.29 15.73 16.20
CA VAL A 14 5.22 14.35 15.66
C VAL A 14 3.92 13.68 16.05
N GLY A 15 3.47 13.86 17.28
CA GLY A 15 2.22 13.29 17.78
C GLY A 15 0.95 13.95 17.27
N ARG A 16 1.04 15.07 16.54
CA ARG A 16 -0.15 15.79 16.07
C ARG A 16 -0.86 15.10 14.93
N TYR A 17 -0.08 14.60 13.98
CA TYR A 17 -0.61 14.15 12.70
C TYR A 17 0.28 13.11 12.07
N PHE A 18 -0.31 12.01 11.65
CA PHE A 18 0.31 10.97 10.86
C PHE A 18 -0.54 10.69 9.64
N ARG A 19 0.07 10.52 8.49
CA ARG A 19 -0.65 10.25 7.26
C ARG A 19 0.00 9.17 6.44
N ARG A 20 -0.84 8.27 5.96
CA ARG A 20 -0.52 7.36 4.87
C ARG A 20 -1.65 7.38 3.84
N ASN A 21 -1.35 7.13 2.57
CA ASN A 21 -2.39 6.80 1.63
C ASN A 21 -2.94 5.39 1.96
N VAL A 22 -4.09 5.05 1.39
CA VAL A 22 -4.75 3.75 1.63
C VAL A 22 -3.85 2.55 1.32
N TRP A 23 -2.91 2.69 0.36
CA TRP A 23 -2.01 1.64 -0.07
C TRP A 23 -0.90 1.32 0.95
N GLY A 24 -0.48 2.31 1.72
CA GLY A 24 0.47 2.13 2.82
C GLY A 24 -0.20 1.93 4.17
N TRP A 25 -1.36 2.58 4.43
CA TRP A 25 -2.04 2.44 5.70
C TRP A 25 -2.57 1.02 5.95
N ARG A 26 -3.26 0.44 4.96
CA ARG A 26 -3.86 -0.90 5.14
C ARG A 26 -2.82 -1.95 5.54
N PRO A 27 -1.68 -2.12 4.84
CA PRO A 27 -0.70 -3.10 5.28
C PRO A 27 -0.01 -2.75 6.61
N LEU A 28 0.06 -1.47 6.97
CA LEU A 28 0.54 -1.08 8.29
C LEU A 28 -0.45 -1.49 9.40
N TRP A 29 -1.75 -1.31 9.17
CA TRP A 29 -2.75 -1.75 10.12
C TRP A 29 -2.92 -3.28 10.13
N ASP A 30 -2.85 -3.95 8.96
CA ASP A 30 -2.78 -5.42 8.86
C ASP A 30 -1.61 -6.00 9.68
N TYR A 31 -0.48 -5.29 9.72
CA TYR A 31 0.67 -5.65 10.57
C TYR A 31 0.30 -5.63 12.06
N VAL A 32 -0.38 -4.57 12.51
CA VAL A 32 -0.85 -4.46 13.91
C VAL A 32 -1.85 -5.56 14.23
N GLU A 33 -2.81 -5.82 13.35
CA GLU A 33 -3.81 -6.89 13.52
C GLU A 33 -3.18 -8.29 13.57
N ALA A 34 -2.17 -8.54 12.76
CA ALA A 34 -1.51 -9.84 12.67
C ALA A 34 -0.63 -10.16 13.88
N LEU A 35 0.09 -9.18 14.42
CA LEU A 35 1.07 -9.41 15.47
C LEU A 35 0.59 -8.96 16.87
N HIS A 36 -0.34 -8.01 16.92
CA HIS A 36 -0.83 -7.41 18.17
C HIS A 36 -2.36 -7.35 18.21
N PRO A 37 -3.06 -8.48 17.99
CA PRO A 37 -4.52 -8.52 17.87
C PRO A 37 -5.23 -7.99 19.12
N GLU A 38 -4.66 -8.16 20.31
CA GLU A 38 -5.25 -7.70 21.58
C GLU A 38 -5.37 -6.16 21.69
N ILE A 39 -4.55 -5.43 20.91
CA ILE A 39 -4.64 -3.97 20.82
C ILE A 39 -5.46 -3.58 19.60
N ALA A 40 -5.27 -4.27 18.47
CA ALA A 40 -6.00 -4.01 17.23
C ALA A 40 -7.52 -4.16 17.41
N GLU A 41 -7.98 -5.16 18.17
CA GLU A 41 -9.40 -5.41 18.46
C GLU A 41 -10.09 -4.25 19.20
N LEU A 42 -9.34 -3.32 19.78
CA LEU A 42 -9.88 -2.11 20.41
C LEU A 42 -10.26 -1.03 19.39
N VAL A 43 -9.91 -1.22 18.13
CA VAL A 43 -10.18 -0.30 17.01
C VAL A 43 -10.99 -1.06 15.96
N GLU A 44 -12.30 -0.94 16.04
CA GLU A 44 -13.24 -1.67 15.16
C GLU A 44 -13.12 -1.25 13.70
N TYR A 45 -12.82 0.04 13.47
CA TYR A 45 -12.78 0.65 12.15
C TYR A 45 -11.37 1.07 11.72
N GLY A 46 -10.35 0.30 12.09
CA GLY A 46 -8.94 0.59 11.80
C GLY A 46 -8.59 0.77 10.31
N HIS A 47 -9.41 0.21 9.41
CA HIS A 47 -9.26 0.33 7.95
C HIS A 47 -10.13 1.40 7.30
N SER A 48 -10.84 2.20 8.07
CA SER A 48 -11.76 3.23 7.54
C SER A 48 -11.59 4.58 8.23
N ASN A 49 -12.13 5.62 7.61
CA ASN A 49 -12.06 7.01 8.09
C ASN A 49 -13.32 7.36 8.88
N ASP A 50 -13.58 6.63 9.97
CA ASP A 50 -14.82 6.77 10.76
C ASP A 50 -14.59 7.35 12.17
N GLY A 51 -13.41 7.90 12.42
CA GLY A 51 -13.08 8.56 13.69
C GLY A 51 -12.75 7.59 14.82
N ASP A 52 -12.45 6.34 14.52
CA ASP A 52 -12.04 5.34 15.49
C ASP A 52 -10.54 5.41 15.81
N GLY A 53 -10.11 4.83 16.93
CA GLY A 53 -8.72 4.84 17.34
C GLY A 53 -8.52 4.45 18.80
N LEU A 54 -7.34 4.73 19.33
CA LEU A 54 -6.95 4.37 20.70
C LEU A 54 -6.96 5.56 21.65
N ASN A 55 -7.06 5.25 22.94
CA ASN A 55 -6.80 6.21 24.02
C ASN A 55 -5.28 6.40 24.23
N ALA A 56 -4.90 7.36 25.10
CA ALA A 56 -3.50 7.72 25.34
C ALA A 56 -2.67 6.55 25.92
N GLU A 57 -3.24 5.74 26.79
CA GLU A 57 -2.55 4.61 27.41
C GLU A 57 -2.23 3.53 26.37
N LYS A 58 -3.24 3.13 25.60
CA LYS A 58 -3.11 2.09 24.57
C LYS A 58 -2.26 2.53 23.37
N SER A 59 -2.29 3.81 23.03
CA SER A 59 -1.38 4.36 22.02
C SER A 59 0.08 4.25 22.45
N LYS A 60 0.40 4.58 23.70
CA LYS A 60 1.76 4.42 24.24
C LYS A 60 2.18 2.95 24.35
N GLU A 61 1.29 2.08 24.73
CA GLU A 61 1.54 0.64 24.76
C GLU A 61 1.88 0.13 23.35
N LEU A 62 1.06 0.46 22.34
CA LEU A 62 1.30 0.09 20.97
C LEU A 62 2.60 0.70 20.43
N SER A 63 2.87 1.98 20.72
CA SER A 63 4.15 2.64 20.37
C SER A 63 5.36 1.84 20.82
N ARG A 64 5.38 1.47 22.10
CA ARG A 64 6.50 0.71 22.68
C ARG A 64 6.67 -0.65 21.99
N ILE A 65 5.58 -1.35 21.75
CA ILE A 65 5.60 -2.67 21.12
C ILE A 65 6.12 -2.57 19.67
N LEU A 66 5.58 -1.64 18.89
CA LEU A 66 6.00 -1.44 17.50
C LEU A 66 7.48 -1.00 17.39
N MET A 67 7.97 -0.21 18.34
CA MET A 67 9.37 0.17 18.39
C MET A 67 10.26 -1.03 18.74
N GLU A 68 9.85 -1.88 19.69
CA GLU A 68 10.54 -3.13 20.00
C GLU A 68 10.59 -4.07 18.78
N ASP A 69 9.49 -4.19 18.03
CA ASP A 69 9.44 -4.98 16.79
C ASP A 69 10.40 -4.45 15.72
N TYR A 70 10.47 -3.13 15.59
CA TYR A 70 11.40 -2.50 14.65
C TYR A 70 12.86 -2.75 15.07
N GLU A 71 13.21 -2.50 16.32
CA GLU A 71 14.57 -2.62 16.84
C GLU A 71 15.04 -4.09 16.89
N SER A 72 14.15 -5.03 17.17
CA SER A 72 14.46 -6.47 17.18
C SER A 72 14.53 -7.11 15.78
N GLY A 73 14.05 -6.40 14.74
CA GLY A 73 14.02 -6.90 13.37
C GLY A 73 12.73 -7.64 12.98
N ILE A 74 11.78 -7.84 13.89
CA ILE A 74 10.49 -8.50 13.62
C ILE A 74 9.73 -7.79 12.50
N ALA A 75 9.68 -6.46 12.51
CA ALA A 75 9.05 -5.68 11.45
C ALA A 75 9.70 -5.95 10.09
N GLY A 76 11.03 -6.00 10.04
CA GLY A 76 11.79 -6.33 8.83
C GLY A 76 11.50 -7.74 8.30
N GLU A 77 11.44 -8.74 9.18
CA GLU A 77 11.13 -10.12 8.83
C GLU A 77 9.69 -10.25 8.27
N TYR A 78 8.73 -9.62 8.91
CA TYR A 78 7.34 -9.58 8.43
C TYR A 78 7.23 -8.96 7.03
N VAL A 79 7.88 -7.82 6.82
CA VAL A 79 7.91 -7.12 5.53
C VAL A 79 8.55 -7.99 4.45
N ALA A 80 9.68 -8.64 4.75
CA ALA A 80 10.38 -9.51 3.81
C ALA A 80 9.50 -10.72 3.41
N GLU A 81 8.85 -11.37 4.36
CA GLU A 81 7.95 -12.49 4.11
C GLU A 81 6.73 -12.06 3.30
N ARG A 82 6.12 -10.93 3.65
CA ARG A 82 5.01 -10.34 2.90
C ARG A 82 5.39 -10.06 1.45
N ASN A 83 6.54 -9.42 1.23
CA ASN A 83 7.02 -9.09 -0.12
C ASN A 83 7.33 -10.35 -0.93
N ARG A 84 7.84 -11.40 -0.29
CA ARG A 84 8.03 -12.72 -0.94
C ARG A 84 6.68 -13.29 -1.41
N GLN A 85 5.67 -13.28 -0.56
CA GLN A 85 4.32 -13.76 -0.90
C GLN A 85 3.69 -12.94 -2.03
N LEU A 86 3.84 -11.62 -2.03
CA LEU A 86 3.36 -10.76 -3.11
C LEU A 86 4.07 -11.04 -4.44
N ALA A 87 5.37 -11.31 -4.41
CA ALA A 87 6.15 -11.64 -5.61
C ALA A 87 5.78 -13.00 -6.23
N GLU A 88 5.20 -13.92 -5.44
CA GLU A 88 4.70 -15.22 -5.90
C GLU A 88 3.29 -15.14 -6.53
N LEU A 89 2.60 -14.00 -6.41
CA LEU A 89 1.27 -13.85 -6.99
C LEU A 89 1.34 -13.87 -8.53
N PRO A 90 0.38 -14.52 -9.20
CA PRO A 90 0.34 -14.57 -10.64
C PRO A 90 0.05 -13.19 -11.22
N PHE A 91 0.65 -12.91 -12.38
CA PHE A 91 0.27 -11.75 -13.17
C PHE A 91 -1.20 -11.85 -13.62
N GLU A 92 -1.91 -10.76 -13.54
CA GLU A 92 -3.30 -10.63 -13.98
C GLU A 92 -3.38 -10.13 -15.43
N ASP A 93 -4.47 -10.49 -16.13
CA ASP A 93 -4.76 -9.91 -17.42
C ASP A 93 -5.06 -8.41 -17.27
N CYS A 94 -4.48 -7.61 -18.13
CA CYS A 94 -4.77 -6.18 -18.15
C CYS A 94 -6.24 -5.95 -18.52
N GLN A 95 -7.00 -5.39 -17.60
CA GLN A 95 -8.45 -5.16 -17.78
C GLN A 95 -8.78 -4.19 -18.92
N ILE A 96 -7.84 -3.29 -19.30
CA ILE A 96 -8.05 -2.31 -20.38
C ILE A 96 -8.00 -2.97 -21.75
N CYS A 97 -7.14 -3.98 -21.93
CA CYS A 97 -6.96 -4.67 -23.20
C CYS A 97 -7.32 -6.16 -23.14
N GLU A 98 -7.89 -6.61 -22.03
CA GLU A 98 -8.32 -7.99 -21.83
C GLU A 98 -7.22 -9.02 -22.16
N GLY A 99 -5.99 -8.71 -21.74
CA GLY A 99 -4.83 -9.55 -21.94
C GLY A 99 -4.16 -9.45 -23.32
N THR A 100 -4.74 -8.73 -24.27
CA THR A 100 -4.24 -8.70 -25.68
C THR A 100 -2.99 -7.83 -25.87
N GLY A 101 -2.72 -6.90 -24.95
CA GLY A 101 -1.68 -5.88 -25.13
C GLY A 101 -2.08 -4.74 -26.06
N ILE A 102 -3.22 -4.84 -26.73
CA ILE A 102 -3.74 -3.85 -27.70
C ILE A 102 -5.01 -3.21 -27.13
N ARG A 103 -5.02 -1.90 -27.05
CA ARG A 103 -6.18 -1.16 -26.54
C ARG A 103 -7.24 -0.98 -27.64
N THR A 104 -8.36 -1.67 -27.51
CA THR A 104 -9.47 -1.66 -28.50
C THR A 104 -10.68 -0.85 -28.06
N ASP A 105 -10.66 -0.25 -26.86
CA ASP A 105 -11.72 0.65 -26.38
C ASP A 105 -11.77 1.96 -27.20
N GLU A 106 -12.79 2.78 -26.98
CA GLU A 106 -12.96 4.02 -27.73
C GLU A 106 -11.78 4.98 -27.60
N ILE A 107 -11.11 5.02 -26.44
CA ILE A 107 -9.92 5.85 -26.23
C ILE A 107 -8.76 5.31 -27.07
N GLY A 108 -8.55 4.00 -27.10
CA GLY A 108 -7.54 3.38 -27.92
C GLY A 108 -7.76 3.59 -29.41
N LYS A 109 -9.01 3.48 -29.87
CA LYS A 109 -9.40 3.75 -31.27
C LYS A 109 -9.15 5.20 -31.66
N GLN A 110 -9.57 6.15 -30.83
CA GLN A 110 -9.33 7.59 -31.07
C GLN A 110 -7.85 7.94 -31.09
N ALA A 111 -7.04 7.27 -30.29
CA ALA A 111 -5.59 7.45 -30.25
C ALA A 111 -4.85 6.71 -31.40
N GLY A 112 -5.55 6.00 -32.28
CA GLY A 112 -4.98 5.26 -33.40
C GLY A 112 -4.15 4.04 -32.97
N GLN A 113 -4.44 3.51 -31.76
CA GLN A 113 -3.62 2.47 -31.12
C GLN A 113 -3.97 1.01 -31.47
N PRO A 114 -5.18 0.65 -31.93
CA PRO A 114 -5.69 -0.71 -31.79
C PRO A 114 -5.00 -1.78 -32.64
N THR A 115 -4.29 -1.45 -33.68
CA THR A 115 -3.83 -2.47 -34.65
C THR A 115 -2.42 -2.26 -35.18
N LYS A 116 -1.64 -1.36 -34.58
CA LYS A 116 -0.35 -1.02 -35.12
C LYS A 116 0.70 -2.01 -34.62
N GLU A 117 1.20 -2.85 -35.51
CA GLU A 117 2.48 -3.51 -35.28
C GLU A 117 3.57 -2.44 -35.14
N LEU A 118 4.45 -2.65 -34.20
CA LEU A 118 5.62 -1.79 -34.03
C LEU A 118 6.63 -2.09 -35.16
N GLU A 119 7.28 -1.06 -35.63
CA GLU A 119 8.43 -1.23 -36.55
C GLU A 119 9.49 -2.11 -35.85
N PRO A 120 10.21 -2.98 -36.62
CA PRO A 120 11.13 -3.98 -36.00
C PRO A 120 12.15 -3.37 -35.04
N ASP A 121 12.70 -2.22 -35.38
CA ASP A 121 13.69 -1.53 -34.54
C ASP A 121 13.08 -1.03 -33.24
N VAL A 122 11.85 -0.52 -33.31
CA VAL A 122 11.09 -0.09 -32.11
C VAL A 122 10.67 -1.29 -31.25
N ALA A 123 10.24 -2.38 -31.90
CA ALA A 123 9.86 -3.62 -31.22
C ALA A 123 11.03 -4.19 -30.41
N ILE A 124 12.24 -4.17 -30.94
CA ILE A 124 13.47 -4.58 -30.25
C ILE A 124 13.76 -3.71 -29.05
N ILE A 125 13.70 -2.38 -29.21
CA ILE A 125 13.98 -1.41 -28.14
C ILE A 125 12.99 -1.55 -26.96
N VAL A 126 11.71 -1.75 -27.28
CA VAL A 126 10.66 -1.82 -26.25
C VAL A 126 10.35 -3.26 -25.79
N GLY A 127 10.99 -4.27 -26.40
CA GLY A 127 10.82 -5.68 -26.04
C GLY A 127 9.45 -6.26 -26.36
N ARG A 128 8.76 -5.75 -27.41
CA ARG A 128 7.42 -6.21 -27.83
C ARG A 128 7.15 -5.90 -29.30
N THR A 129 6.27 -6.69 -29.90
CA THR A 129 5.95 -6.59 -31.33
C THR A 129 4.61 -5.92 -31.62
N ASN A 130 3.71 -5.86 -30.67
CA ASN A 130 2.35 -5.39 -30.86
C ASN A 130 2.14 -3.97 -30.38
N GLY A 131 1.14 -3.33 -30.95
CA GLY A 131 0.65 -2.02 -30.58
C GLY A 131 0.20 -1.94 -29.13
N TRP A 132 -0.20 -0.82 -28.71
CA TRP A 132 0.04 -0.25 -27.42
C TRP A 132 -1.22 -0.20 -26.52
N CYS A 133 -1.36 -1.06 -25.55
CA CYS A 133 -2.17 -0.73 -24.39
C CYS A 133 -1.34 0.07 -23.39
N ASN A 134 -1.64 1.36 -23.22
CA ASN A 134 -0.97 2.20 -22.23
C ASN A 134 -1.19 1.77 -20.76
N GLY A 135 -2.19 0.91 -20.51
CA GLY A 135 -2.46 0.36 -19.20
C GLY A 135 -1.48 -0.73 -18.77
N CYS A 136 -0.87 -1.43 -19.73
CA CYS A 136 0.08 -2.52 -19.48
C CYS A 136 1.36 -2.40 -20.34
N ASN A 137 1.58 -1.26 -20.96
CA ASN A 137 2.68 -1.05 -21.89
C ASN A 137 2.75 -2.08 -23.02
N GLY A 138 1.60 -2.55 -23.52
CA GLY A 138 1.49 -3.53 -24.59
C GLY A 138 1.83 -4.98 -24.19
N ILE A 139 2.06 -5.25 -22.91
CA ILE A 139 2.43 -6.59 -22.40
C ILE A 139 1.20 -7.51 -22.32
N GLY A 140 0.00 -6.95 -22.12
CA GLY A 140 -1.23 -7.70 -21.88
C GLY A 140 -1.43 -8.13 -20.43
N LYS A 141 -0.38 -8.12 -19.63
CA LYS A 141 -0.38 -8.51 -18.23
C LYS A 141 0.00 -7.35 -17.32
N LYS A 142 -0.43 -7.42 -16.08
CA LYS A 142 -0.05 -6.53 -14.98
C LYS A 142 0.32 -7.33 -13.76
N GLU A 143 1.10 -6.76 -12.90
CA GLU A 143 1.28 -7.28 -11.57
C GLU A 143 -0.06 -7.38 -10.85
N HIS A 144 -0.19 -8.36 -9.98
CA HIS A 144 -1.38 -8.55 -9.16
C HIS A 144 -1.71 -7.27 -8.39
N PHE A 145 -2.99 -6.91 -8.30
CA PHE A 145 -3.43 -5.66 -7.68
C PHE A 145 -2.91 -5.48 -6.25
N ALA A 146 -2.76 -6.58 -5.50
CA ALA A 146 -2.24 -6.55 -4.14
C ALA A 146 -0.82 -5.99 -4.01
N THR A 147 0.00 -6.00 -5.08
CA THR A 147 1.35 -5.44 -5.07
C THR A 147 1.39 -3.91 -4.94
N ASN A 148 0.25 -3.23 -5.14
CA ASN A 148 0.13 -1.80 -4.88
C ASN A 148 0.15 -1.47 -3.38
N TYR A 149 -0.17 -2.43 -2.51
CA TYR A 149 -0.16 -2.26 -1.06
C TYR A 149 1.24 -2.51 -0.53
N TYR A 150 1.96 -1.44 -0.24
CA TYR A 150 3.35 -1.48 0.20
C TYR A 150 3.48 -1.29 1.71
N LEU A 151 4.51 -1.90 2.28
CA LEU A 151 4.92 -1.72 3.67
C LEU A 151 6.44 -1.81 3.74
N GLU A 152 7.05 -0.89 4.46
CA GLU A 152 8.44 -0.91 4.84
C GLU A 152 8.55 -0.99 6.37
N ALA A 153 9.64 -1.54 6.89
CA ALA A 153 9.85 -1.57 8.34
C ALA A 153 9.89 -0.17 8.95
N GLU A 154 10.36 0.81 8.19
CA GLU A 154 10.39 2.22 8.59
C GLU A 154 8.99 2.80 8.80
N ASP A 155 7.95 2.32 8.06
CA ASP A 155 6.57 2.74 8.28
C ASP A 155 6.08 2.36 9.69
N VAL A 156 6.49 1.19 10.19
CA VAL A 156 6.17 0.71 11.54
C VAL A 156 6.81 1.62 12.59
N LYS A 157 8.08 1.98 12.39
CA LYS A 157 8.80 2.90 13.27
C LYS A 157 8.18 4.29 13.29
N GLU A 158 7.91 4.88 12.11
CA GLU A 158 7.31 6.21 12.03
C GLU A 158 5.94 6.26 12.71
N PHE A 159 5.17 5.19 12.59
CA PHE A 159 3.89 5.08 13.30
C PHE A 159 4.09 4.95 14.82
N ALA A 160 5.08 4.17 15.26
CA ALA A 160 5.44 4.07 16.68
C ALA A 160 5.84 5.43 17.27
N GLU A 161 6.64 6.21 16.55
CA GLU A 161 7.06 7.56 16.95
C GLU A 161 5.85 8.51 17.09
N PHE A 162 4.91 8.49 16.14
CA PHE A 162 3.66 9.22 16.26
C PHE A 162 2.86 8.82 17.50
N LEU A 163 2.69 7.52 17.70
CA LEU A 163 1.89 6.97 18.80
C LEU A 163 2.46 7.32 20.19
N ALA A 164 3.79 7.48 20.31
CA ALA A 164 4.45 7.87 21.55
C ALA A 164 3.91 9.19 22.11
N ASP A 165 3.62 10.12 21.22
CA ASP A 165 3.35 11.51 21.53
C ASP A 165 1.94 11.99 21.15
N CYS A 166 1.09 11.14 20.54
CA CYS A 166 -0.23 11.53 20.05
C CYS A 166 -1.28 11.75 21.16
N GLY A 167 -1.06 11.19 22.35
CA GLY A 167 -2.01 11.29 23.46
C GLY A 167 -3.36 10.63 23.21
N GLY A 168 -3.35 9.54 22.44
CA GLY A 168 -4.51 8.90 21.82
C GLY A 168 -4.69 9.39 20.38
N PHE A 169 -5.31 8.60 19.52
CA PHE A 169 -5.52 9.00 18.11
C PHE A 169 -6.92 8.67 17.60
N GLU A 170 -7.28 9.31 16.49
CA GLU A 170 -8.45 9.02 15.66
C GLU A 170 -8.07 9.00 14.19
N ILE A 171 -8.71 8.10 13.40
CA ILE A 171 -8.49 7.88 11.98
C ILE A 171 -9.63 8.55 11.19
N TRP A 172 -9.30 9.51 10.30
CA TRP A 172 -10.26 10.29 9.48
C TRP A 172 -9.93 10.28 7.99
#